data_a004993736fe85e29ec7ff15c6c56e8c
#
_entry.id   a004993736fe85e29ec7ff15c6c56e8c
#
_cell.length_a   1.000
_cell.length_b   1.000
_cell.length_c   1.000
_cell.angle_alpha   90.00
_cell.angle_beta   90.00
_cell.angle_gamma   90.00
#
_symmetry.space_group_name_H-M   'P 1'
#
loop_
_entity.id
_entity.type
_entity.pdbx_description
1 polymer ?
#
loop_
_entity_poly.entity_id
_entity_poly.type
_entity_poly.pdbx_seq_one_letter_code
_entity_poly.pdbx_strand_id
1 'polypeptide(L)'
;MDVQIEPSWKQHLAPEFEKPYFVKLTNFVRQEYRTTTCYPPGKLIFNAFNLCPYDKAKVVIIGQDPYHGPGQAHGLCFSVNDGVPFPPSLQLSLIHISEP
;
A
#
# COMPACT_ATOMS: atom_id res chain seq x y z
N MET A 1 12.77 15.14 -0.09
CA MET A 1 12.76 13.86 -0.81
C MET A 1 11.63 13.82 -1.80
N ASP A 2 11.90 13.36 -3.01
CA ASP A 2 10.88 13.32 -4.06
C ASP A 2 10.17 11.96 -4.06
N VAL A 3 8.96 11.95 -3.51
CA VAL A 3 8.13 10.74 -3.42
C VAL A 3 7.08 10.79 -4.53
N GLN A 4 6.99 9.71 -5.30
CA GLN A 4 6.04 9.58 -6.40
C GLN A 4 4.68 9.12 -5.86
N ILE A 5 3.86 10.06 -5.45
CA ILE A 5 2.55 9.84 -4.87
C ILE A 5 1.55 10.83 -5.49
N GLU A 6 0.27 10.48 -5.48
CA GLU A 6 -0.78 11.33 -6.05
C GLU A 6 -0.72 12.75 -5.45
N PRO A 7 -0.82 13.81 -6.28
CA PRO A 7 -0.52 15.18 -5.85
C PRO A 7 -1.32 15.70 -4.66
N SER A 8 -2.61 15.35 -4.54
CA SER A 8 -3.43 15.85 -3.42
C SER A 8 -2.95 15.29 -2.08
N TRP A 9 -2.51 14.02 -2.06
CA TRP A 9 -1.89 13.42 -0.88
C TRP A 9 -0.51 14.01 -0.62
N LYS A 10 0.28 14.21 -1.69
CA LYS A 10 1.63 14.77 -1.57
C LYS A 10 1.60 16.15 -0.91
N GLN A 11 0.62 16.97 -1.27
CA GLN A 11 0.46 18.31 -0.70
C GLN A 11 0.32 18.25 0.83
N HIS A 12 -0.43 17.28 1.34
CA HIS A 12 -0.67 17.14 2.78
C HIS A 12 0.46 16.41 3.50
N LEU A 13 1.15 15.50 2.82
CA LEU A 13 2.16 14.64 3.44
C LEU A 13 3.60 15.11 3.22
N ALA A 14 3.82 16.12 2.37
CA ALA A 14 5.17 16.57 2.05
C ALA A 14 6.03 16.87 3.28
N PRO A 15 5.53 17.50 4.35
CA PRO A 15 6.34 17.73 5.54
C PRO A 15 6.86 16.46 6.20
N GLU A 16 6.08 15.36 6.11
CA GLU A 16 6.49 14.07 6.68
C GLU A 16 7.67 13.48 5.91
N PHE A 17 7.75 13.71 4.60
CA PHE A 17 8.80 13.16 3.75
C PHE A 17 10.18 13.77 4.03
N GLU A 18 10.22 14.91 4.71
CA GLU A 18 11.47 15.57 5.09
C GLU A 18 11.92 15.24 6.51
N LYS A 19 11.13 14.51 7.29
CA LYS A 19 11.46 14.19 8.67
C LYS A 19 12.49 13.05 8.76
N PRO A 20 13.33 13.03 9.82
CA PRO A 20 14.37 12.01 9.97
C PRO A 20 13.84 10.57 9.96
N TYR A 21 12.67 10.32 10.55
CA TYR A 21 12.11 8.96 10.57
C TYR A 21 11.84 8.47 9.15
N PHE A 22 11.39 9.36 8.27
CA PHE A 22 11.06 8.99 6.89
C PHE A 22 12.34 8.70 6.09
N VAL A 23 13.38 9.50 6.31
CA VAL A 23 14.68 9.26 5.67
C VAL A 23 15.24 7.89 6.06
N LYS A 24 15.19 7.54 7.35
CA LYS A 24 15.62 6.22 7.83
C LYS A 24 14.79 5.11 7.24
N LEU A 25 13.47 5.28 7.19
CA LEU A 25 12.56 4.30 6.63
C LEU A 25 12.85 4.05 5.15
N THR A 26 13.01 5.11 4.37
CA THR A 26 13.26 4.96 2.93
C THR A 26 14.60 4.32 2.64
N ASN A 27 15.64 4.64 3.43
CA ASN A 27 16.94 3.99 3.29
C ASN A 27 16.86 2.50 3.60
N PHE A 28 16.12 2.13 4.63
CA PHE A 28 15.89 0.73 4.98
C PHE A 28 15.13 0.00 3.88
N VAL A 29 14.06 0.59 3.38
CA VAL A 29 13.23 -0.03 2.33
C VAL A 29 14.04 -0.20 1.04
N ARG A 30 14.81 0.80 0.63
CA ARG A 30 15.67 0.68 -0.55
C ARG A 30 16.69 -0.45 -0.41
N GLN A 31 17.27 -0.59 0.78
CA GLN A 31 18.22 -1.67 1.07
C GLN A 31 17.52 -3.04 0.94
N GLU A 32 16.34 -3.18 1.49
CA GLU A 32 15.59 -4.43 1.41
C GLU A 32 15.23 -4.80 -0.03
N TYR A 33 14.81 -3.83 -0.84
CA TYR A 33 14.50 -4.08 -2.26
C TYR A 33 15.73 -4.47 -3.08
N ARG A 34 16.93 -4.07 -2.65
CA ARG A 34 18.18 -4.45 -3.33
C ARG A 34 18.66 -5.83 -2.94
N THR A 35 18.45 -6.25 -1.70
CA THR A 35 19.08 -7.44 -1.14
C THR A 35 18.14 -8.64 -1.06
N THR A 36 16.83 -8.40 -1.06
CA THR A 36 15.82 -9.45 -1.01
C THR A 36 14.70 -9.15 -2.00
N THR A 37 13.84 -10.15 -2.22
CA THR A 37 12.63 -9.95 -3.02
C THR A 37 11.54 -9.37 -2.14
N CYS A 38 11.09 -8.16 -2.46
CA CYS A 38 10.04 -7.46 -1.72
C CYS A 38 8.80 -7.27 -2.56
N TYR A 39 7.64 -7.29 -1.92
CA TYR A 39 6.35 -7.07 -2.55
C TYR A 39 5.59 -5.98 -1.80
N PRO A 40 4.80 -5.15 -2.48
CA PRO A 40 4.60 -5.08 -3.92
C PRO A 40 5.81 -4.48 -4.64
N PRO A 41 5.81 -4.49 -6.00
CA PRO A 41 6.81 -3.73 -6.74
C PRO A 41 6.82 -2.27 -6.30
N GLY A 42 7.99 -1.62 -6.36
CA GLY A 42 8.16 -0.25 -5.85
C GLY A 42 7.13 0.75 -6.37
N LYS A 43 6.72 0.62 -7.63
CA LYS A 43 5.72 1.50 -8.26
C LYS A 43 4.31 1.35 -7.66
N LEU A 44 4.05 0.29 -6.92
CA LEU A 44 2.74 0.00 -6.33
C LEU A 44 2.68 0.26 -4.82
N ILE A 45 3.77 0.70 -4.20
CA ILE A 45 3.80 0.96 -2.76
C ILE A 45 2.72 1.99 -2.36
N PHE A 46 2.54 3.04 -3.15
CA PHE A 46 1.57 4.10 -2.87
C PHE A 46 0.29 3.95 -3.69
N ASN A 47 -0.02 2.74 -4.15
CA ASN A 47 -1.15 2.50 -5.03
C ASN A 47 -2.49 2.96 -4.42
N ALA A 48 -2.68 2.73 -3.12
CA ALA A 48 -3.91 3.16 -2.43
C ALA A 48 -4.12 4.67 -2.55
N PHE A 49 -3.06 5.46 -2.40
CA PHE A 49 -3.13 6.91 -2.53
C PHE A 49 -3.39 7.33 -3.98
N ASN A 50 -2.77 6.64 -4.93
CA ASN A 50 -2.91 6.98 -6.34
C ASN A 50 -4.32 6.68 -6.87
N LEU A 51 -5.00 5.69 -6.29
CA LEU A 51 -6.35 5.30 -6.72
C LEU A 51 -7.46 6.11 -6.06
N CYS A 52 -7.18 6.80 -4.96
CA CYS A 52 -8.19 7.59 -4.25
C CYS A 52 -7.58 8.89 -3.76
N PRO A 53 -7.83 10.01 -4.47
CA PRO A 53 -7.32 11.32 -4.07
C PRO A 53 -7.76 11.73 -2.66
N TYR A 54 -6.99 12.59 -2.02
CA TYR A 54 -7.20 13.01 -0.64
C TYR A 54 -8.62 13.54 -0.39
N ASP A 55 -9.10 14.40 -1.27
CA ASP A 55 -10.43 15.04 -1.12
C ASP A 55 -11.59 14.08 -1.34
N LYS A 56 -11.34 12.89 -1.88
CA LYS A 56 -12.36 11.85 -2.09
C LYS A 56 -12.30 10.74 -1.05
N ALA A 57 -11.27 10.70 -0.23
CA ALA A 57 -11.14 9.69 0.81
C ALA A 57 -12.09 10.00 1.96
N LYS A 58 -12.97 9.06 2.28
CA LYS A 58 -13.93 9.18 3.40
C LYS A 58 -13.55 8.27 4.56
N VAL A 59 -12.92 7.14 4.26
CA VAL A 59 -12.50 6.15 5.24
C VAL A 59 -11.13 5.65 4.85
N VAL A 60 -10.24 5.51 5.83
CA VAL A 60 -8.90 4.92 5.64
C VAL A 60 -8.86 3.63 6.44
N ILE A 61 -8.51 2.54 5.75
CA ILE A 61 -8.35 1.23 6.39
C ILE A 61 -6.86 0.90 6.38
N ILE A 62 -6.31 0.69 7.57
CA ILE A 62 -4.93 0.25 7.73
C ILE A 62 -4.97 -1.23 8.09
N GLY A 63 -4.47 -2.05 7.18
CA GLY A 63 -4.48 -3.49 7.35
C GLY A 63 -3.15 -4.09 6.96
N GLN A 64 -2.93 -5.32 7.41
CA GLN A 64 -1.77 -6.08 7.00
C GLN A 64 -2.01 -6.65 5.60
N ASP A 65 -0.97 -6.59 4.76
CA ASP A 65 -1.01 -7.19 3.43
C ASP A 65 -1.07 -8.72 3.60
N PRO A 66 -2.09 -9.38 3.01
CA PRO A 66 -2.24 -10.83 3.16
C PRO A 66 -1.37 -11.65 2.21
N TYR A 67 -0.55 -11.02 1.39
CA TYR A 67 0.14 -11.69 0.27
C TYR A 67 1.60 -11.96 0.57
N HIS A 68 2.06 -13.14 0.12
CA HIS A 68 3.45 -13.59 0.28
C HIS A 68 4.12 -13.94 -1.04
N GLY A 69 3.36 -14.12 -2.11
CA GLY A 69 3.88 -14.59 -3.39
C GLY A 69 4.05 -13.51 -4.43
N PRO A 70 4.80 -13.79 -5.51
CA PRO A 70 4.99 -12.83 -6.58
C PRO A 70 3.69 -12.51 -7.29
N GLY A 71 3.51 -11.23 -7.66
CA GLY A 71 2.34 -10.77 -8.39
C GLY A 71 1.07 -10.64 -7.58
N GLN A 72 1.08 -10.94 -6.29
CA GLN A 72 -0.10 -10.84 -5.43
C GLN A 72 -0.26 -9.45 -4.82
N ALA A 73 0.78 -8.94 -4.16
CA ALA A 73 0.71 -7.62 -3.52
C ALA A 73 0.69 -6.50 -4.57
N HIS A 74 -0.18 -5.53 -4.38
CA HIS A 74 -0.31 -4.39 -5.30
C HIS A 74 -0.65 -3.08 -4.58
N GLY A 75 -0.32 -2.98 -3.29
CA GLY A 75 -0.47 -1.75 -2.52
C GLY A 75 -1.85 -1.53 -1.92
N LEU A 76 -2.74 -2.53 -1.98
CA LEU A 76 -4.09 -2.46 -1.42
C LEU A 76 -4.31 -3.68 -0.53
N CYS A 77 -4.57 -3.48 0.77
CA CYS A 77 -5.00 -4.59 1.62
C CYS A 77 -6.42 -5.02 1.20
N PHE A 78 -6.79 -6.25 1.40
CA PHE A 78 -8.12 -6.80 1.07
C PHE A 78 -8.50 -6.72 -0.42
N SER A 79 -7.54 -6.63 -1.31
CA SER A 79 -7.80 -6.62 -2.76
C SER A 79 -6.88 -7.62 -3.45
N VAL A 80 -7.30 -8.12 -4.60
CA VAL A 80 -6.51 -9.06 -5.41
C VAL A 80 -6.43 -8.56 -6.85
N ASN A 81 -5.35 -8.93 -7.54
CA ASN A 81 -5.24 -8.74 -8.97
C ASN A 81 -6.14 -9.76 -9.70
N ASP A 82 -6.55 -9.41 -10.92
CA ASP A 82 -7.33 -10.31 -11.74
C ASP A 82 -6.63 -11.66 -11.91
N GLY A 83 -7.39 -12.75 -11.78
CA GLY A 83 -6.89 -14.09 -11.94
C GLY A 83 -6.17 -14.66 -10.72
N VAL A 84 -6.05 -13.91 -9.62
CA VAL A 84 -5.45 -14.37 -8.38
C VAL A 84 -6.54 -14.80 -7.40
N PRO A 85 -6.44 -15.98 -6.78
CA PRO A 85 -7.43 -16.41 -5.78
C PRO A 85 -7.44 -15.50 -4.56
N PHE A 86 -8.60 -15.31 -3.94
CA PHE A 86 -8.71 -14.57 -2.70
C PHE A 86 -7.98 -15.30 -1.58
N PRO A 87 -7.12 -14.61 -0.79
CA PRO A 87 -6.54 -15.22 0.40
C PRO A 87 -7.58 -15.41 1.50
N PRO A 88 -7.33 -16.31 2.47
CA PRO A 88 -8.30 -16.55 3.53
C PRO A 88 -8.70 -15.32 4.33
N SER A 89 -7.77 -14.41 4.60
CA SER A 89 -8.06 -13.18 5.34
C SER A 89 -9.05 -12.28 4.59
N LEU A 90 -8.94 -12.21 3.27
CA LEU A 90 -9.86 -11.44 2.45
C LEU A 90 -11.24 -12.09 2.42
N GLN A 91 -11.29 -13.42 2.33
CA GLN A 91 -12.56 -14.16 2.36
C GLN A 91 -13.31 -13.91 3.67
N LEU A 92 -12.62 -13.92 4.80
CA LEU A 92 -13.23 -13.61 6.11
C LEU A 92 -13.78 -12.18 6.15
N SER A 93 -13.05 -11.22 5.63
CA SER A 93 -13.50 -9.84 5.57
C SER A 93 -14.77 -9.68 4.73
N LEU A 94 -14.83 -10.36 3.58
CA LEU A 94 -16.00 -10.33 2.71
C LEU A 94 -17.23 -10.97 3.37
N ILE A 95 -17.04 -12.05 4.13
CA ILE A 95 -18.12 -12.67 4.89
C ILE A 95 -18.68 -11.69 5.91
N HIS A 96 -17.84 -10.99 6.65
CA HIS A 96 -18.29 -10.00 7.63
C HIS A 96 -19.06 -8.85 6.99
N ILE A 97 -18.64 -8.39 5.83
CA ILE A 97 -19.31 -7.30 5.11
C ILE A 97 -20.69 -7.74 4.61
N SER A 98 -20.83 -9.00 4.23
CA SER A 98 -22.07 -9.50 3.66
C SER A 98 -23.11 -9.94 4.70
N GLU A 99 -22.73 -10.04 5.96
CA GLU A 99 -23.66 -10.35 7.03
C GLU A 99 -24.47 -9.11 7.44
N PRO A 100 -25.79 -9.23 7.59
CA PRO A 100 -26.63 -8.10 8.00
C PRO A 100 -26.42 -7.71 9.45
#